data_182739a3712222ebc89aef00759c7609
#
_entry.id   182739a3712222ebc89aef00759c7609
#
_cell.length_a   1.000
_cell.length_b   1.000
_cell.length_c   1.000
_cell.angle_alpha   90.00
_cell.angle_beta   90.00
_cell.angle_gamma   90.00
#
_symmetry.space_group_name_H-M   'P 1'
#
loop_
_entity.id
_entity.type
_entity.pdbx_description
1 polymer ?
#
loop_
_entity_poly.entity_id
_entity_poly.type
_entity_poly.pdbx_seq_one_letter_code
_entity_poly.pdbx_strand_id
1 'polypeptide(L)'
;MLAIPTASPARTLLPRRDHLPISSSFPSPRARQLPGRLLRLPARPRAAPMSAEARAPASPVPPPAHPTYDLKAVIALALSEDAGDRGDVSCLATIPSNVEAEATFIAKADGVIAGIGLADMIFNQVDPSLKVEWFESDGNYVHKGLQFGKVYGSAQSIIVAERVVLNFMQRMSGIATLTKAMADAARPACILETRKTAPGLRLVDKWAVLIGGGKNHRLGLFDMVMIKDNHISVAGGIANAMRSVDQFLEKENIKLPVEVETRTIEEVKDVLTYAAENKTSLTRIMLDNMVVPLPNGDVDVSMLKDAVQLINGRFETEASGNVTIDTVKKIGETGVTYISSIQLVQTFVDPFQWSINPFVKALDISLKIDTELALQVGRRTNRA
;
A
#
# COMPACT_ATOMS: atom_id res chain seq x y z
N MET A 1 17.63 -38.37 -33.41
CA MET A 1 16.52 -38.34 -34.40
C MET A 1 15.38 -39.14 -33.83
N LEU A 2 14.39 -38.51 -33.25
CA LEU A 2 13.10 -39.10 -32.89
C LEU A 2 12.06 -38.01 -33.17
N ALA A 3 11.15 -38.30 -34.09
CA ALA A 3 10.13 -37.39 -34.59
C ALA A 3 8.96 -37.30 -33.63
N ILE A 4 8.47 -36.06 -33.42
CA ILE A 4 7.26 -35.73 -32.65
C ILE A 4 6.11 -35.58 -33.68
N PRO A 5 4.96 -36.21 -33.49
CA PRO A 5 3.81 -36.02 -34.39
C PRO A 5 3.03 -34.78 -34.00
N THR A 6 2.72 -33.93 -34.96
CA THR A 6 1.84 -32.77 -34.89
C THR A 6 0.37 -33.20 -34.93
N ALA A 7 -0.38 -32.91 -33.90
CA ALA A 7 -1.84 -33.05 -33.87
C ALA A 7 -2.51 -31.70 -34.16
N SER A 8 -3.37 -31.68 -35.17
CA SER A 8 -4.22 -30.56 -35.58
C SER A 8 -5.45 -30.47 -34.67
N PRO A 9 -5.92 -29.28 -34.26
CA PRO A 9 -7.13 -29.17 -33.45
C PRO A 9 -8.41 -29.15 -34.31
N ALA A 10 -9.32 -30.03 -33.98
CA ALA A 10 -10.67 -30.09 -34.56
C ALA A 10 -11.49 -28.84 -34.14
N ARG A 11 -12.13 -28.23 -35.14
CA ARG A 11 -13.13 -27.16 -34.95
C ARG A 11 -14.43 -27.76 -34.42
N THR A 12 -14.83 -27.37 -33.19
CA THR A 12 -16.15 -27.66 -32.66
C THR A 12 -17.07 -26.48 -32.97
N LEU A 13 -18.10 -26.73 -33.78
CA LEU A 13 -19.17 -25.80 -34.11
C LEU A 13 -20.14 -25.72 -32.94
N LEU A 14 -20.37 -24.51 -32.40
CA LEU A 14 -21.43 -24.20 -31.41
C LEU A 14 -22.74 -23.90 -32.16
N PRO A 15 -23.93 -24.31 -31.67
CA PRO A 15 -25.21 -24.04 -32.29
C PRO A 15 -25.67 -22.60 -32.05
N ARG A 16 -26.28 -21.99 -33.08
CA ARG A 16 -26.96 -20.66 -32.99
C ARG A 16 -28.15 -20.75 -32.08
N ARG A 17 -28.26 -19.76 -31.16
CA ARG A 17 -29.49 -19.50 -30.37
C ARG A 17 -30.36 -18.49 -31.12
N ASP A 18 -31.60 -18.89 -31.36
CA ASP A 18 -32.64 -18.08 -31.97
C ASP A 18 -33.09 -16.95 -31.00
N HIS A 19 -33.28 -15.75 -31.58
CA HIS A 19 -33.83 -14.60 -30.91
C HIS A 19 -35.36 -14.72 -30.80
N LEU A 20 -35.92 -14.69 -29.60
CA LEU A 20 -37.33 -14.43 -29.35
C LEU A 20 -37.48 -13.01 -28.76
N PRO A 21 -38.45 -12.22 -29.22
CA PRO A 21 -38.69 -10.90 -28.68
C PRO A 21 -39.59 -10.97 -27.43
N ILE A 22 -39.13 -10.43 -26.31
CA ILE A 22 -39.95 -10.27 -25.09
C ILE A 22 -40.46 -8.83 -25.07
N SER A 23 -41.72 -8.64 -25.36
CA SER A 23 -42.46 -7.44 -25.00
C SER A 23 -43.10 -7.66 -23.62
N SER A 24 -42.76 -6.83 -22.64
CA SER A 24 -43.50 -6.73 -21.38
C SER A 24 -43.66 -5.27 -20.99
N SER A 25 -44.86 -4.78 -21.19
CA SER A 25 -45.40 -3.56 -20.61
C SER A 25 -45.71 -3.75 -19.15
N PHE A 26 -45.09 -3.01 -18.25
CA PHE A 26 -45.47 -2.89 -16.85
C PHE A 26 -46.22 -1.58 -16.62
N PRO A 27 -47.38 -1.59 -15.91
CA PRO A 27 -48.09 -0.38 -15.55
C PRO A 27 -47.44 0.33 -14.37
N SER A 28 -47.30 1.66 -14.45
CA SER A 28 -46.76 2.52 -13.36
C SER A 28 -47.80 2.63 -12.23
N PRO A 29 -47.37 2.60 -10.94
CA PRO A 29 -48.25 2.85 -9.82
C PRO A 29 -48.50 4.36 -9.63
N ARG A 30 -49.79 4.72 -9.53
CA ARG A 30 -50.27 6.07 -9.17
C ARG A 30 -49.83 6.45 -7.76
N ALA A 31 -49.16 7.58 -7.64
CA ALA A 31 -48.83 8.19 -6.34
C ALA A 31 -50.09 8.71 -5.66
N ARG A 32 -50.36 8.18 -4.44
CA ARG A 32 -51.32 8.78 -3.50
C ARG A 32 -50.60 9.87 -2.71
N GLN A 33 -51.09 11.10 -2.88
CA GLN A 33 -50.72 12.25 -2.04
C GLN A 33 -51.33 12.07 -0.65
N LEU A 34 -50.51 12.11 0.39
CA LEU A 34 -50.91 12.27 1.79
C LEU A 34 -50.52 13.70 2.24
N PRO A 35 -51.33 14.40 3.05
CA PRO A 35 -51.01 15.79 3.43
C PRO A 35 -49.91 15.80 4.49
N GLY A 36 -48.80 16.48 4.13
CA GLY A 36 -47.64 16.64 4.95
C GLY A 36 -47.78 17.69 6.03
N ARG A 37 -47.60 17.31 7.27
CA ARG A 37 -47.34 18.21 8.40
C ARG A 37 -45.85 18.42 8.50
N LEU A 38 -45.39 19.61 8.13
CA LEU A 38 -43.97 20.02 8.27
C LEU A 38 -43.61 20.14 9.76
N LEU A 39 -42.92 19.14 10.30
CA LEU A 39 -42.19 19.25 11.56
C LEU A 39 -40.83 19.92 11.26
N ARG A 40 -40.68 21.18 11.71
CA ARG A 40 -39.39 21.87 11.71
C ARG A 40 -38.44 21.17 12.70
N LEU A 41 -37.41 20.53 12.20
CA LEU A 41 -36.27 20.07 12.99
C LEU A 41 -35.43 21.30 13.43
N PRO A 42 -34.93 21.34 14.68
CA PRO A 42 -34.07 22.42 15.13
C PRO A 42 -32.76 22.40 14.34
N ALA A 43 -32.32 23.60 13.94
CA ALA A 43 -31.05 23.79 13.25
C ALA A 43 -29.89 23.28 14.10
N ARG A 44 -29.06 22.39 13.53
CA ARG A 44 -27.79 21.99 14.15
C ARG A 44 -26.89 23.23 14.31
N PRO A 45 -26.23 23.38 15.46
CA PRO A 45 -25.27 24.46 15.62
C PRO A 45 -24.12 24.29 14.60
N ARG A 46 -23.85 25.36 13.87
CA ARG A 46 -22.74 25.46 12.92
C ARG A 46 -21.46 25.33 13.72
N ALA A 47 -20.69 24.24 13.49
CA ALA A 47 -19.35 24.11 14.05
C ALA A 47 -18.51 25.31 13.63
N ALA A 48 -17.89 25.99 14.59
CA ALA A 48 -16.94 27.04 14.33
C ALA A 48 -15.77 26.46 13.51
N PRO A 49 -15.16 27.22 12.57
CA PRO A 49 -13.99 26.76 11.87
C PRO A 49 -12.87 26.60 12.91
N MET A 50 -12.37 25.38 13.07
CA MET A 50 -11.12 25.15 13.79
C MET A 50 -10.03 25.95 13.08
N SER A 51 -9.40 26.88 13.80
CA SER A 51 -8.22 27.59 13.34
C SER A 51 -7.20 26.56 12.87
N ALA A 52 -6.79 26.65 11.60
CA ALA A 52 -5.64 25.92 11.08
C ALA A 52 -4.40 26.47 11.82
N GLU A 53 -4.04 25.84 12.93
CA GLU A 53 -2.68 25.95 13.43
C GLU A 53 -1.77 25.38 12.34
N ALA A 54 -0.94 26.25 11.77
CA ALA A 54 0.09 25.88 10.81
C ALA A 54 1.01 24.85 11.50
N ARG A 55 0.72 23.58 11.26
CA ARG A 55 1.58 22.47 11.71
C ARG A 55 2.90 22.64 10.98
N ALA A 56 3.99 22.83 11.73
CA ALA A 56 5.32 22.83 11.16
C ALA A 56 5.47 21.59 10.24
N PRO A 57 6.09 21.71 9.05
CA PRO A 57 6.25 20.59 8.16
C PRO A 57 6.95 19.46 8.90
N ALA A 58 6.31 18.30 8.95
CA ALA A 58 6.92 17.10 9.52
C ALA A 58 8.20 16.82 8.75
N SER A 59 9.28 16.44 9.44
CA SER A 59 10.52 16.05 8.79
C SER A 59 10.23 14.94 7.77
N PRO A 60 10.80 15.01 6.55
CA PRO A 60 10.53 14.03 5.52
C PRO A 60 10.87 12.62 6.01
N VAL A 61 9.97 11.68 5.80
CA VAL A 61 10.17 10.27 6.13
C VAL A 61 11.16 9.68 5.13
N PRO A 62 12.36 9.23 5.57
CA PRO A 62 13.34 8.68 4.64
C PRO A 62 12.89 7.33 4.08
N PRO A 63 13.30 6.97 2.85
CA PRO A 63 13.06 5.65 2.30
C PRO A 63 13.81 4.57 3.09
N PRO A 64 13.29 3.32 3.16
CA PRO A 64 14.03 2.20 3.70
C PRO A 64 15.25 1.89 2.81
N ALA A 65 16.35 1.46 3.41
CA ALA A 65 17.56 1.08 2.70
C ALA A 65 17.60 -0.44 2.44
N HIS A 66 18.02 -0.85 1.24
CA HIS A 66 18.23 -2.24 0.89
C HIS A 66 19.72 -2.49 0.55
N PRO A 67 20.33 -3.62 0.95
CA PRO A 67 21.76 -3.85 0.77
C PRO A 67 22.20 -4.05 -0.69
N THR A 68 21.30 -4.43 -1.59
CA THR A 68 21.65 -4.88 -2.95
C THR A 68 20.98 -4.10 -4.08
N TYR A 69 19.98 -3.28 -3.83
CA TYR A 69 19.36 -2.41 -4.84
C TYR A 69 18.82 -1.13 -4.20
N ASP A 70 18.61 -0.10 -5.00
CA ASP A 70 18.13 1.20 -4.56
C ASP A 70 16.96 1.72 -5.42
N LEU A 71 16.40 2.85 -5.01
CA LEU A 71 15.29 3.48 -5.74
C LEU A 71 15.69 3.98 -7.13
N LYS A 72 16.98 4.31 -7.36
CA LYS A 72 17.45 4.75 -8.69
C LYS A 72 17.32 3.62 -9.71
N ALA A 73 17.65 2.38 -9.31
CA ALA A 73 17.48 1.21 -10.16
C ALA A 73 16.00 0.96 -10.49
N VAL A 74 15.10 1.12 -9.50
CA VAL A 74 13.65 0.98 -9.70
C VAL A 74 13.12 2.04 -10.67
N ILE A 75 13.55 3.30 -10.52
CA ILE A 75 13.16 4.41 -11.42
C ILE A 75 13.69 4.16 -12.83
N ALA A 76 14.97 3.78 -12.97
CA ALA A 76 15.57 3.51 -14.27
C ALA A 76 14.82 2.41 -15.04
N LEU A 77 14.42 1.35 -14.34
CA LEU A 77 13.62 0.28 -14.93
C LEU A 77 12.25 0.78 -15.39
N ALA A 78 11.55 1.56 -14.57
CA ALA A 78 10.22 2.10 -14.90
C ALA A 78 10.28 3.07 -16.08
N LEU A 79 11.29 3.94 -16.15
CA LEU A 79 11.50 4.83 -17.29
C LEU A 79 11.84 4.06 -18.57
N SER A 80 12.67 3.00 -18.46
CA SER A 80 12.99 2.15 -19.60
C SER A 80 11.80 1.34 -20.11
N GLU A 81 10.92 0.89 -19.19
CA GLU A 81 9.66 0.20 -19.54
C GLU A 81 8.74 1.10 -20.36
N ASP A 82 8.62 2.38 -19.98
CA ASP A 82 7.69 3.34 -20.61
C ASP A 82 8.25 3.93 -21.93
N ALA A 83 9.51 4.33 -21.95
CA ALA A 83 10.12 5.02 -23.09
C ALA A 83 10.80 4.07 -24.10
N GLY A 84 11.23 2.86 -23.68
CA GLY A 84 12.00 1.95 -24.52
C GLY A 84 13.24 2.62 -25.11
N ASP A 85 13.66 2.16 -26.27
CA ASP A 85 14.83 2.70 -26.98
C ASP A 85 14.55 3.98 -27.80
N ARG A 86 13.26 4.28 -28.07
CA ARG A 86 12.85 5.38 -28.96
C ARG A 86 12.44 6.65 -28.23
N GLY A 87 12.21 6.58 -26.95
CA GLY A 87 11.61 7.67 -26.18
C GLY A 87 10.11 7.87 -26.51
N ASP A 88 9.55 8.99 -26.06
CA ASP A 88 8.17 9.36 -26.39
C ASP A 88 8.05 9.87 -27.83
N VAL A 89 7.67 8.98 -28.73
CA VAL A 89 7.53 9.29 -30.16
C VAL A 89 6.43 10.33 -30.41
N SER A 90 5.41 10.44 -29.54
CA SER A 90 4.38 11.46 -29.65
C SER A 90 4.92 12.83 -29.33
N CYS A 91 5.66 12.98 -28.24
CA CYS A 91 6.35 14.21 -27.89
C CYS A 91 7.35 14.64 -28.99
N LEU A 92 8.15 13.71 -29.46
CA LEU A 92 9.15 13.98 -30.51
C LEU A 92 8.52 14.45 -31.82
N ALA A 93 7.34 13.93 -32.15
CA ALA A 93 6.62 14.28 -33.39
C ALA A 93 5.81 15.58 -33.30
N THR A 94 5.36 15.97 -32.11
CA THR A 94 4.33 17.04 -31.97
C THR A 94 4.79 18.26 -31.20
N ILE A 95 5.84 18.15 -30.36
CA ILE A 95 6.28 19.22 -29.46
C ILE A 95 7.70 19.63 -29.83
N PRO A 96 7.91 20.92 -30.23
CA PRO A 96 9.25 21.41 -30.45
C PRO A 96 10.11 21.36 -29.18
N SER A 97 11.39 21.04 -29.31
CA SER A 97 12.30 20.80 -28.17
C SER A 97 12.57 22.04 -27.31
N ASN A 98 12.28 23.24 -27.84
CA ASN A 98 12.44 24.51 -27.13
C ASN A 98 11.20 25.01 -26.42
N VAL A 99 10.13 24.21 -26.35
CA VAL A 99 8.89 24.58 -25.67
C VAL A 99 9.00 24.29 -24.18
N GLU A 100 8.78 25.33 -23.37
CA GLU A 100 8.64 25.22 -21.93
C GLU A 100 7.17 25.19 -21.54
N ALA A 101 6.85 24.48 -20.45
CA ALA A 101 5.51 24.37 -19.89
C ALA A 101 5.52 24.42 -18.37
N GLU A 102 4.37 24.72 -17.81
CA GLU A 102 4.02 24.50 -16.41
C GLU A 102 2.98 23.40 -16.34
N ALA A 103 3.12 22.48 -15.38
CA ALA A 103 2.09 21.50 -15.08
C ALA A 103 1.79 21.46 -13.59
N THR A 104 0.52 21.27 -13.23
CA THR A 104 0.01 21.32 -11.87
C THR A 104 -0.46 19.93 -11.42
N PHE A 105 -0.01 19.49 -10.26
CA PHE A 105 -0.49 18.29 -9.59
C PHE A 105 -1.81 18.55 -8.87
N ILE A 106 -2.82 17.72 -9.16
CA ILE A 106 -4.17 17.86 -8.60
C ILE A 106 -4.63 16.54 -8.02
N ALA A 107 -5.04 16.53 -6.75
CA ALA A 107 -5.70 15.38 -6.13
C ALA A 107 -7.11 15.19 -6.73
N LYS A 108 -7.43 14.00 -7.22
CA LYS A 108 -8.74 13.64 -7.77
C LYS A 108 -9.63 12.90 -6.78
N ALA A 109 -9.06 12.49 -5.65
CA ALA A 109 -9.75 11.86 -4.54
C ALA A 109 -9.18 12.36 -3.21
N ASP A 110 -9.91 12.13 -2.12
CA ASP A 110 -9.46 12.39 -0.75
C ASP A 110 -8.48 11.30 -0.30
N GLY A 111 -7.41 11.67 0.40
CA GLY A 111 -6.45 10.70 0.92
C GLY A 111 -5.15 11.31 1.40
N VAL A 112 -4.18 10.46 1.71
CA VAL A 112 -2.84 10.86 2.15
C VAL A 112 -1.90 10.88 0.96
N ILE A 113 -1.23 12.00 0.71
CA ILE A 113 -0.19 12.11 -0.33
C ILE A 113 1.05 11.36 0.11
N ALA A 114 1.60 10.57 -0.82
CA ALA A 114 2.89 9.90 -0.65
C ALA A 114 3.62 9.75 -1.99
N GLY A 115 4.95 9.85 -1.93
CA GLY A 115 5.82 9.71 -3.10
C GLY A 115 6.34 11.02 -3.66
N ILE A 116 6.22 12.13 -2.95
CA ILE A 116 6.82 13.42 -3.31
C ILE A 116 8.33 13.27 -3.50
N GLY A 117 9.03 12.70 -2.52
CA GLY A 117 10.47 12.50 -2.64
C GLY A 117 10.86 11.56 -3.79
N LEU A 118 10.01 10.58 -4.15
CA LEU A 118 10.25 9.72 -5.31
C LEU A 118 10.00 10.46 -6.62
N ALA A 119 8.97 11.32 -6.68
CA ALA A 119 8.68 12.17 -7.84
C ALA A 119 9.86 13.11 -8.16
N ASP A 120 10.45 13.75 -7.14
CA ASP A 120 11.66 14.57 -7.30
C ASP A 120 12.82 13.78 -7.89
N MET A 121 13.04 12.53 -7.43
CA MET A 121 14.06 11.66 -7.99
C MET A 121 13.80 11.32 -9.46
N ILE A 122 12.55 11.08 -9.85
CA ILE A 122 12.15 10.76 -11.23
C ILE A 122 12.36 11.98 -12.13
N PHE A 123 11.86 13.16 -11.75
CA PHE A 123 12.07 14.38 -12.52
C PHE A 123 13.55 14.69 -12.71
N ASN A 124 14.34 14.60 -11.64
CA ASN A 124 15.79 14.82 -11.72
C ASN A 124 16.50 13.78 -12.60
N GLN A 125 16.00 12.54 -12.69
CA GLN A 125 16.58 11.51 -13.55
C GLN A 125 16.21 11.70 -15.02
N VAL A 126 15.02 12.23 -15.31
CA VAL A 126 14.58 12.55 -16.68
C VAL A 126 15.27 13.82 -17.17
N ASP A 127 15.24 14.89 -16.39
CA ASP A 127 15.82 16.19 -16.74
C ASP A 127 16.11 17.01 -15.47
N PRO A 128 17.40 17.13 -15.07
CA PRO A 128 17.78 17.89 -13.88
C PRO A 128 17.48 19.41 -13.95
N SER A 129 17.12 19.94 -15.13
CA SER A 129 16.77 21.36 -15.29
C SER A 129 15.33 21.68 -14.89
N LEU A 130 14.48 20.66 -14.74
CA LEU A 130 13.09 20.82 -14.29
C LEU A 130 13.07 21.39 -12.87
N LYS A 131 12.16 22.33 -12.64
CA LYS A 131 11.92 22.93 -11.32
C LYS A 131 10.60 22.43 -10.78
N VAL A 132 10.64 21.79 -9.62
CA VAL A 132 9.44 21.28 -8.96
C VAL A 132 9.19 22.09 -7.68
N GLU A 133 7.96 22.50 -7.47
CA GLU A 133 7.50 23.20 -6.28
C GLU A 133 6.34 22.42 -5.65
N TRP A 134 6.51 21.99 -4.40
CA TRP A 134 5.48 21.28 -3.65
C TRP A 134 4.83 22.20 -2.64
N PHE A 135 3.50 22.19 -2.57
CA PHE A 135 2.69 22.95 -1.61
C PHE A 135 2.27 22.09 -0.44
N GLU A 136 2.40 20.76 -0.57
CA GLU A 136 2.13 19.76 0.45
C GLU A 136 3.36 18.87 0.66
N SER A 137 3.32 18.07 1.73
CA SER A 137 4.39 17.14 2.09
C SER A 137 3.85 15.71 2.15
N ASP A 138 4.75 14.73 1.97
CA ASP A 138 4.43 13.33 2.21
C ASP A 138 3.79 13.13 3.59
N GLY A 139 2.69 12.40 3.66
CA GLY A 139 1.91 12.15 4.87
C GLY A 139 0.78 13.16 5.13
N ASN A 140 0.71 14.26 4.40
CA ASN A 140 -0.40 15.20 4.51
C ASN A 140 -1.68 14.65 3.88
N TYR A 141 -2.82 14.95 4.51
CA TYR A 141 -4.13 14.60 3.97
C TYR A 141 -4.59 15.66 2.97
N VAL A 142 -4.99 15.24 1.79
CA VAL A 142 -5.47 16.10 0.71
C VAL A 142 -6.93 15.80 0.39
N HIS A 143 -7.64 16.85 -0.03
CA HIS A 143 -9.01 16.72 -0.52
C HIS A 143 -9.07 16.79 -2.04
N LYS A 144 -10.07 16.16 -2.61
CA LYS A 144 -10.35 16.23 -4.05
C LYS A 144 -10.37 17.66 -4.57
N GLY A 145 -9.60 17.93 -5.60
CA GLY A 145 -9.47 19.25 -6.24
C GLY A 145 -8.30 20.09 -5.70
N LEU A 146 -7.63 19.66 -4.62
CA LEU A 146 -6.46 20.38 -4.11
C LEU A 146 -5.31 20.32 -5.11
N GLN A 147 -4.75 21.49 -5.41
CA GLN A 147 -3.48 21.62 -6.12
C GLN A 147 -2.35 21.55 -5.09
N PHE A 148 -1.48 20.56 -5.23
CA PHE A 148 -0.48 20.27 -4.20
C PHE A 148 0.98 20.37 -4.70
N GLY A 149 1.19 20.72 -5.95
CA GLY A 149 2.52 20.96 -6.50
C GLY A 149 2.47 21.43 -7.95
N LYS A 150 3.62 21.90 -8.44
CA LYS A 150 3.85 22.34 -9.81
C LYS A 150 5.21 21.89 -10.31
N VAL A 151 5.32 21.68 -11.62
CA VAL A 151 6.60 21.45 -12.31
C VAL A 151 6.71 22.39 -13.50
N TYR A 152 7.91 22.93 -13.71
CA TYR A 152 8.25 23.90 -14.75
C TYR A 152 9.47 23.43 -15.53
N GLY A 153 9.50 23.69 -16.82
CA GLY A 153 10.62 23.50 -17.72
C GLY A 153 10.25 22.88 -19.05
N SER A 154 11.13 22.07 -19.64
CA SER A 154 10.89 21.43 -20.93
C SER A 154 9.58 20.66 -20.97
N ALA A 155 8.68 21.03 -21.90
CA ALA A 155 7.39 20.36 -22.07
C ALA A 155 7.55 18.87 -22.41
N GLN A 156 8.56 18.51 -23.23
CA GLN A 156 8.87 17.12 -23.55
C GLN A 156 9.29 16.35 -22.30
N SER A 157 10.19 16.91 -21.48
CA SER A 157 10.69 16.26 -20.26
C SER A 157 9.58 16.07 -19.23
N ILE A 158 8.68 17.05 -19.07
CA ILE A 158 7.53 16.93 -18.17
C ILE A 158 6.61 15.79 -18.60
N ILE A 159 6.27 15.68 -19.88
CA ILE A 159 5.36 14.65 -20.41
C ILE A 159 5.98 13.25 -20.31
N VAL A 160 7.27 13.12 -20.61
CA VAL A 160 8.00 11.85 -20.47
C VAL A 160 8.01 11.36 -19.02
N ALA A 161 8.17 12.28 -18.05
CA ALA A 161 8.16 11.91 -16.63
C ALA A 161 6.74 11.63 -16.08
N GLU A 162 5.70 12.26 -16.64
CA GLU A 162 4.35 12.31 -16.08
C GLU A 162 3.83 10.94 -15.67
N ARG A 163 3.80 9.97 -16.60
CA ARG A 163 3.17 8.67 -16.35
C ARG A 163 3.88 7.89 -15.25
N VAL A 164 5.20 7.88 -15.26
CA VAL A 164 6.00 7.18 -14.25
C VAL A 164 5.84 7.82 -12.88
N VAL A 165 5.90 9.16 -12.79
CA VAL A 165 5.64 9.92 -11.55
C VAL A 165 4.26 9.60 -11.00
N LEU A 166 3.21 9.70 -11.83
CA LEU A 166 1.84 9.46 -11.39
C LEU A 166 1.62 8.01 -10.95
N ASN A 167 2.17 7.03 -11.66
CA ASN A 167 2.03 5.62 -11.30
C ASN A 167 2.59 5.34 -9.90
N PHE A 168 3.77 5.87 -9.58
CA PHE A 168 4.36 5.71 -8.25
C PHE A 168 3.58 6.49 -7.18
N MET A 169 3.29 7.77 -7.41
CA MET A 169 2.58 8.60 -6.42
C MET A 169 1.19 8.07 -6.11
N GLN A 170 0.43 7.65 -7.12
CA GLN A 170 -0.92 7.08 -6.94
C GLN A 170 -0.87 5.79 -6.12
N ARG A 171 0.09 4.90 -6.41
CA ARG A 171 0.29 3.67 -5.64
C ARG A 171 0.69 3.97 -4.20
N MET A 172 1.71 4.80 -4.00
CA MET A 172 2.21 5.14 -2.67
C MET A 172 1.15 5.85 -1.84
N SER A 173 0.42 6.80 -2.42
CA SER A 173 -0.66 7.51 -1.73
C SER A 173 -1.83 6.59 -1.36
N GLY A 174 -2.16 5.61 -2.19
CA GLY A 174 -3.16 4.59 -1.85
C GLY A 174 -2.73 3.75 -0.64
N ILE A 175 -1.49 3.26 -0.63
CA ILE A 175 -0.90 2.52 0.50
C ILE A 175 -0.87 3.38 1.76
N ALA A 176 -0.39 4.63 1.67
CA ALA A 176 -0.31 5.54 2.81
C ALA A 176 -1.70 5.88 3.38
N THR A 177 -2.70 6.06 2.52
CA THR A 177 -4.09 6.34 2.93
C THR A 177 -4.68 5.18 3.75
N LEU A 178 -4.55 3.95 3.26
CA LEU A 178 -5.02 2.77 3.99
C LEU A 178 -4.23 2.55 5.27
N THR A 179 -2.90 2.71 5.20
CA THR A 179 -2.03 2.58 6.38
C THR A 179 -2.42 3.57 7.47
N LYS A 180 -2.67 4.84 7.10
CA LYS A 180 -3.10 5.87 8.06
C LYS A 180 -4.41 5.49 8.75
N ALA A 181 -5.39 5.04 8.00
CA ALA A 181 -6.67 4.61 8.55
C ALA A 181 -6.51 3.42 9.51
N MET A 182 -5.74 2.41 9.13
CA MET A 182 -5.49 1.24 9.97
C MET A 182 -4.63 1.57 11.20
N ALA A 183 -3.59 2.41 11.05
CA ALA A 183 -2.74 2.82 12.15
C ALA A 183 -3.49 3.63 13.21
N ASP A 184 -4.40 4.51 12.78
CA ASP A 184 -5.24 5.28 13.71
C ASP A 184 -6.25 4.38 14.45
N ALA A 185 -6.83 3.40 13.75
CA ALA A 185 -7.80 2.46 14.33
C ALA A 185 -7.14 1.43 15.26
N ALA A 186 -5.91 1.02 14.99
CA ALA A 186 -5.18 -0.02 15.72
C ALA A 186 -4.69 0.42 17.11
N ARG A 187 -4.67 1.72 17.40
CA ARG A 187 -4.07 2.25 18.63
C ARG A 187 -4.57 1.53 19.88
N PRO A 188 -3.68 1.21 20.84
CA PRO A 188 -2.27 1.61 20.94
C PRO A 188 -1.27 0.75 20.14
N ALA A 189 -1.71 -0.37 19.52
CA ALA A 189 -0.85 -1.23 18.71
C ALA A 189 -0.28 -0.49 17.48
N CYS A 190 0.89 -0.92 17.02
CA CYS A 190 1.49 -0.40 15.79
C CYS A 190 1.15 -1.31 14.60
N ILE A 191 0.80 -0.72 13.45
CA ILE A 191 0.55 -1.45 12.22
C ILE A 191 1.86 -1.74 11.49
N LEU A 192 2.00 -2.99 11.03
CA LEU A 192 3.08 -3.47 10.18
C LEU A 192 2.53 -3.90 8.82
N GLU A 193 3.32 -3.71 7.77
CA GLU A 193 3.10 -4.41 6.52
C GLU A 193 3.78 -5.79 6.53
N THR A 194 3.77 -6.45 5.36
CA THR A 194 4.39 -7.77 5.16
C THR A 194 5.34 -7.77 3.96
N ARG A 195 5.96 -8.92 3.65
CA ARG A 195 6.72 -9.11 2.41
C ARG A 195 5.86 -9.40 1.17
N LYS A 196 4.54 -9.36 1.28
CA LYS A 196 3.60 -9.58 0.17
C LYS A 196 3.41 -8.31 -0.69
N THR A 197 4.51 -7.62 -0.96
CA THR A 197 4.61 -6.45 -1.82
C THR A 197 4.62 -6.84 -3.30
N ALA A 198 4.38 -5.89 -4.19
CA ALA A 198 4.61 -6.12 -5.62
C ALA A 198 6.09 -6.43 -5.88
N PRO A 199 6.41 -7.45 -6.71
CA PRO A 199 7.78 -7.75 -7.07
C PRO A 199 8.50 -6.52 -7.65
N GLY A 200 9.73 -6.27 -7.20
CA GLY A 200 10.52 -5.10 -7.60
C GLY A 200 10.16 -3.79 -6.89
N LEU A 201 8.98 -3.66 -6.28
CA LEU A 201 8.50 -2.41 -5.66
C LEU A 201 8.56 -2.41 -4.12
N ARG A 202 9.27 -3.35 -3.49
CA ARG A 202 9.28 -3.48 -2.02
C ARG A 202 9.72 -2.23 -1.29
N LEU A 203 10.76 -1.53 -1.76
CA LEU A 203 11.21 -0.27 -1.15
C LEU A 203 10.13 0.81 -1.23
N VAL A 204 9.47 0.92 -2.37
CA VAL A 204 8.39 1.89 -2.64
C VAL A 204 7.19 1.61 -1.72
N ASP A 205 6.71 0.35 -1.69
CA ASP A 205 5.56 -0.06 -0.89
C ASP A 205 5.80 0.15 0.61
N LYS A 206 6.97 -0.28 1.09
CA LYS A 206 7.34 -0.13 2.51
C LYS A 206 7.58 1.33 2.90
N TRP A 207 8.11 2.15 2.00
CA TRP A 207 8.22 3.58 2.24
C TRP A 207 6.85 4.24 2.37
N ALA A 208 5.91 3.90 1.52
CA ALA A 208 4.54 4.40 1.59
C ALA A 208 3.85 4.04 2.92
N VAL A 209 4.13 2.85 3.47
CA VAL A 209 3.64 2.45 4.81
C VAL A 209 4.21 3.35 5.90
N LEU A 210 5.51 3.67 5.87
CA LEU A 210 6.12 4.60 6.82
C LEU A 210 5.48 5.99 6.73
N ILE A 211 5.26 6.49 5.52
CA ILE A 211 4.60 7.78 5.28
C ILE A 211 3.17 7.79 5.84
N GLY A 212 2.44 6.68 5.71
CA GLY A 212 1.10 6.51 6.28
C GLY A 212 1.06 6.36 7.81
N GLY A 213 2.22 6.33 8.49
CA GLY A 213 2.30 6.21 9.96
C GLY A 213 2.34 4.78 10.48
N GLY A 214 2.50 3.78 9.61
CA GLY A 214 2.84 2.41 9.97
C GLY A 214 4.32 2.23 10.27
N LYS A 215 4.73 1.00 10.56
CA LYS A 215 6.13 0.61 10.71
C LYS A 215 6.45 -0.52 9.74
N ASN A 216 7.72 -0.66 9.38
CA ASN A 216 8.16 -1.76 8.54
C ASN A 216 8.41 -3.02 9.37
N HIS A 217 7.84 -4.13 8.91
CA HIS A 217 8.32 -5.47 9.24
C HIS A 217 9.62 -5.73 8.46
N ARG A 218 10.28 -6.87 8.68
CA ARG A 218 11.53 -7.21 7.98
C ARG A 218 11.44 -6.89 6.49
N LEU A 219 12.52 -6.31 5.97
CA LEU A 219 12.61 -5.90 4.57
C LEU A 219 12.80 -7.09 3.64
N GLY A 220 13.56 -8.10 4.10
CA GLY A 220 13.88 -9.29 3.33
C GLY A 220 13.99 -10.55 4.18
N LEU A 221 14.83 -11.47 3.73
CA LEU A 221 15.18 -12.69 4.47
C LEU A 221 16.45 -12.53 5.32
N PHE A 222 17.06 -11.34 5.25
CA PHE A 222 18.41 -11.06 5.75
C PHE A 222 18.45 -10.18 7.01
N ASP A 223 17.39 -9.45 7.32
CA ASP A 223 17.37 -8.42 8.36
C ASP A 223 16.60 -8.81 9.64
N MET A 224 15.97 -9.99 9.65
CA MET A 224 15.30 -10.58 10.82
C MET A 224 15.13 -12.09 10.62
N VAL A 225 15.45 -12.88 11.63
CA VAL A 225 15.08 -14.29 11.66
C VAL A 225 13.60 -14.41 11.98
N MET A 226 12.85 -15.15 11.16
CA MET A 226 11.43 -15.44 11.37
C MET A 226 11.21 -16.94 11.28
N ILE A 227 11.02 -17.57 12.44
CA ILE A 227 10.77 -19.01 12.56
C ILE A 227 9.29 -19.23 12.29
N LYS A 228 8.97 -19.97 11.23
CA LYS A 228 7.61 -20.28 10.80
C LYS A 228 7.28 -21.76 10.97
N ASP A 229 6.00 -22.10 10.82
CA ASP A 229 5.48 -23.46 10.88
C ASP A 229 6.35 -24.49 10.14
N ASN A 230 6.75 -24.18 8.91
CA ASN A 230 7.62 -25.07 8.12
C ASN A 230 9.02 -25.24 8.74
N HIS A 231 9.59 -24.19 9.32
CA HIS A 231 10.87 -24.28 10.03
C HIS A 231 10.75 -25.14 11.29
N ILE A 232 9.67 -24.93 12.06
CA ILE A 232 9.36 -25.67 13.28
C ILE A 232 9.18 -27.16 12.97
N SER A 233 8.38 -27.46 11.93
CA SER A 233 8.10 -28.83 11.50
C SER A 233 9.37 -29.59 11.09
N VAL A 234 10.21 -28.97 10.25
CA VAL A 234 11.45 -29.57 9.76
C VAL A 234 12.51 -29.72 10.87
N ALA A 235 12.57 -28.77 11.81
CA ALA A 235 13.47 -28.82 12.94
C ALA A 235 13.06 -29.85 14.03
N GLY A 236 11.86 -30.42 13.95
CA GLY A 236 11.31 -31.34 14.94
C GLY A 236 10.81 -30.66 16.22
N GLY A 237 10.23 -29.45 16.10
CA GLY A 237 9.56 -28.70 17.14
C GLY A 237 10.18 -27.34 17.45
N ILE A 238 9.43 -26.53 18.22
CA ILE A 238 9.76 -25.14 18.54
C ILE A 238 11.11 -25.03 19.27
N ALA A 239 11.34 -25.82 20.32
CA ALA A 239 12.56 -25.76 21.09
C ALA A 239 13.81 -26.08 20.24
N ASN A 240 13.71 -27.01 19.30
CA ASN A 240 14.81 -27.36 18.40
C ASN A 240 15.05 -26.23 17.37
N ALA A 241 14.00 -25.67 16.82
CA ALA A 241 14.10 -24.55 15.87
C ALA A 241 14.77 -23.33 16.54
N MET A 242 14.32 -22.95 17.74
CA MET A 242 14.88 -21.82 18.50
C MET A 242 16.35 -22.07 18.86
N ARG A 243 16.69 -23.28 19.34
CA ARG A 243 18.07 -23.65 19.66
C ARG A 243 18.99 -23.55 18.47
N SER A 244 18.53 -24.03 17.31
CA SER A 244 19.30 -23.94 16.05
C SER A 244 19.57 -22.51 15.65
N VAL A 245 18.57 -21.60 15.82
CA VAL A 245 18.72 -20.17 15.54
C VAL A 245 19.71 -19.51 16.50
N ASP A 246 19.58 -19.74 17.81
CA ASP A 246 20.51 -19.19 18.81
C ASP A 246 21.94 -19.63 18.55
N GLN A 247 22.17 -20.93 18.26
CA GLN A 247 23.49 -21.48 17.91
C GLN A 247 24.04 -20.87 16.60
N PHE A 248 23.20 -20.69 15.60
CA PHE A 248 23.60 -20.08 14.33
C PHE A 248 24.03 -18.61 14.52
N LEU A 249 23.24 -17.81 15.24
CA LEU A 249 23.55 -16.40 15.49
C LEU A 249 24.84 -16.24 16.32
N GLU A 250 25.06 -17.12 17.30
CA GLU A 250 26.28 -17.14 18.10
C GLU A 250 27.50 -17.54 17.27
N LYS A 251 27.40 -18.62 16.49
CA LYS A 251 28.47 -19.13 15.63
C LYS A 251 28.92 -18.13 14.59
N GLU A 252 27.96 -17.49 13.91
CA GLU A 252 28.25 -16.50 12.86
C GLU A 252 28.53 -15.11 13.43
N ASN A 253 28.44 -14.90 14.75
CA ASN A 253 28.59 -13.62 15.45
C ASN A 253 27.67 -12.53 14.87
N ILE A 254 26.42 -12.88 14.56
CA ILE A 254 25.39 -12.00 13.97
C ILE A 254 24.37 -11.63 15.05
N LYS A 255 23.98 -10.36 15.07
CA LYS A 255 22.90 -9.85 15.92
C LYS A 255 21.71 -9.45 15.05
N LEU A 256 20.70 -10.29 15.01
CA LEU A 256 19.43 -10.02 14.35
C LEU A 256 18.27 -10.20 15.32
N PRO A 257 17.17 -9.42 15.16
CA PRO A 257 15.92 -9.74 15.86
C PRO A 257 15.43 -11.12 15.46
N VAL A 258 14.84 -11.84 16.42
CA VAL A 258 14.25 -13.17 16.18
C VAL A 258 12.78 -13.13 16.52
N GLU A 259 11.97 -13.60 15.61
CA GLU A 259 10.54 -13.78 15.76
C GLU A 259 10.15 -15.24 15.54
N VAL A 260 9.22 -15.74 16.34
CA VAL A 260 8.66 -17.10 16.21
C VAL A 260 7.15 -17.02 16.02
N GLU A 261 6.65 -17.71 15.01
CA GLU A 261 5.21 -17.86 14.72
C GLU A 261 4.61 -18.96 15.59
N THR A 262 3.50 -18.64 16.28
CA THR A 262 2.73 -19.57 17.11
C THR A 262 1.25 -19.47 16.74
N ARG A 263 0.53 -20.60 16.79
CA ARG A 263 -0.88 -20.71 16.41
C ARG A 263 -1.78 -21.18 17.54
N THR A 264 -1.19 -21.73 18.60
CA THR A 264 -1.92 -22.24 19.76
C THR A 264 -1.33 -21.73 21.07
N ILE A 265 -2.11 -21.77 22.14
CA ILE A 265 -1.63 -21.42 23.50
C ILE A 265 -0.52 -22.36 23.96
N GLU A 266 -0.58 -23.63 23.56
CA GLU A 266 0.44 -24.64 23.85
C GLU A 266 1.77 -24.25 23.22
N GLU A 267 1.78 -23.86 21.95
CA GLU A 267 2.99 -23.38 21.27
C GLU A 267 3.58 -22.13 21.93
N VAL A 268 2.72 -21.19 22.39
CA VAL A 268 3.19 -20.05 23.19
C VAL A 268 3.87 -20.50 24.47
N LYS A 269 3.31 -21.49 25.17
CA LYS A 269 3.92 -22.06 26.40
C LYS A 269 5.27 -22.71 26.10
N ASP A 270 5.40 -23.45 24.99
CA ASP A 270 6.66 -24.08 24.58
C ASP A 270 7.74 -23.02 24.32
N VAL A 271 7.41 -21.93 23.61
CA VAL A 271 8.32 -20.80 23.41
C VAL A 271 8.77 -20.20 24.74
N LEU A 272 7.83 -19.94 25.64
CA LEU A 272 8.09 -19.32 26.94
C LEU A 272 8.92 -20.23 27.86
N THR A 273 8.70 -21.54 27.81
CA THR A 273 9.48 -22.53 28.54
C THR A 273 10.93 -22.55 28.04
N TYR A 274 11.12 -22.65 26.72
CA TYR A 274 12.46 -22.60 26.14
C TYR A 274 13.20 -21.33 26.53
N ALA A 275 12.52 -20.16 26.44
CA ALA A 275 13.14 -18.87 26.78
C ALA A 275 13.40 -18.67 28.26
N ALA A 276 12.76 -19.43 29.16
CA ALA A 276 13.02 -19.41 30.59
C ALA A 276 14.25 -20.27 30.96
N GLU A 277 14.49 -21.32 30.21
CA GLU A 277 15.56 -22.30 30.48
C GLU A 277 16.86 -22.03 29.71
N ASN A 278 16.78 -21.21 28.64
CA ASN A 278 17.90 -20.97 27.74
C ASN A 278 18.12 -19.45 27.51
N LYS A 279 19.38 -19.08 27.25
CA LYS A 279 19.68 -17.76 26.71
C LYS A 279 19.22 -17.73 25.24
N THR A 280 18.33 -16.83 24.89
CA THR A 280 17.79 -16.72 23.52
C THR A 280 17.85 -15.32 22.97
N SER A 281 17.96 -15.22 21.66
CA SER A 281 17.89 -13.98 20.87
C SER A 281 16.44 -13.59 20.51
N LEU A 282 15.44 -14.32 21.03
CA LEU A 282 14.02 -14.05 20.77
C LEU A 282 13.64 -12.63 21.18
N THR A 283 13.02 -11.90 20.28
CA THR A 283 12.53 -10.52 20.51
C THR A 283 11.01 -10.44 20.44
N ARG A 284 10.39 -11.27 19.61
CA ARG A 284 8.94 -11.18 19.30
C ARG A 284 8.30 -12.56 19.15
N ILE A 285 7.05 -12.66 19.55
CA ILE A 285 6.18 -13.84 19.32
C ILE A 285 5.03 -13.40 18.44
N MET A 286 4.93 -14.01 17.25
CA MET A 286 3.78 -13.81 16.36
C MET A 286 2.66 -14.78 16.75
N LEU A 287 1.48 -14.22 16.94
CA LEU A 287 0.23 -14.90 17.29
C LEU A 287 -0.60 -15.02 16.01
N ASP A 288 -0.28 -16.06 15.21
CA ASP A 288 -0.84 -16.24 13.86
C ASP A 288 -2.17 -16.95 13.91
N ASN A 289 -3.17 -16.39 13.21
CA ASN A 289 -4.53 -16.91 13.09
C ASN A 289 -5.27 -17.10 14.44
N MET A 290 -4.88 -16.40 15.52
CA MET A 290 -5.59 -16.38 16.80
C MET A 290 -6.79 -15.40 16.82
N VAL A 291 -7.06 -14.76 15.68
CA VAL A 291 -8.25 -13.95 15.41
C VAL A 291 -9.21 -14.79 14.56
N VAL A 292 -10.35 -15.18 15.12
CA VAL A 292 -11.30 -16.09 14.47
C VAL A 292 -12.47 -15.30 13.90
N PRO A 293 -12.73 -15.34 12.58
CA PRO A 293 -13.90 -14.70 11.99
C PRO A 293 -15.22 -15.29 12.50
N LEU A 294 -16.19 -14.43 12.78
CA LEU A 294 -17.53 -14.81 13.19
C LEU A 294 -18.53 -14.66 12.02
N PRO A 295 -19.64 -15.41 12.01
CA PRO A 295 -20.64 -15.37 10.94
C PRO A 295 -21.31 -13.99 10.73
N ASN A 296 -21.28 -13.14 11.75
CA ASN A 296 -21.83 -11.77 11.70
C ASN A 296 -20.85 -10.73 11.12
N GLY A 297 -19.68 -11.15 10.65
CA GLY A 297 -18.63 -10.27 10.12
C GLY A 297 -17.70 -9.66 11.18
N ASP A 298 -17.92 -9.93 12.47
CA ASP A 298 -17.03 -9.59 13.58
C ASP A 298 -15.95 -10.67 13.75
N VAL A 299 -15.05 -10.51 14.73
CA VAL A 299 -14.01 -11.48 15.07
C VAL A 299 -14.03 -11.83 16.55
N ASP A 300 -13.70 -13.08 16.87
CA ASP A 300 -13.36 -13.51 18.23
C ASP A 300 -11.85 -13.34 18.43
N VAL A 301 -11.48 -12.60 19.47
CA VAL A 301 -10.09 -12.32 19.86
C VAL A 301 -9.72 -12.93 21.22
N SER A 302 -10.52 -13.87 21.72
CA SER A 302 -10.34 -14.45 23.06
C SER A 302 -8.99 -15.15 23.18
N MET A 303 -8.66 -16.04 22.24
CA MET A 303 -7.37 -16.74 22.21
C MET A 303 -6.19 -15.77 22.13
N LEU A 304 -6.31 -14.70 21.33
CA LEU A 304 -5.30 -13.66 21.22
C LEU A 304 -5.06 -12.95 22.55
N LYS A 305 -6.13 -12.60 23.28
CA LYS A 305 -6.04 -11.99 24.63
C LYS A 305 -5.35 -12.93 25.62
N ASP A 306 -5.72 -14.20 25.63
CA ASP A 306 -5.13 -15.21 26.52
C ASP A 306 -3.61 -15.34 26.23
N ALA A 307 -3.22 -15.37 24.95
CA ALA A 307 -1.82 -15.43 24.55
C ALA A 307 -1.04 -14.19 25.01
N VAL A 308 -1.59 -12.98 24.81
CA VAL A 308 -0.97 -11.72 25.26
C VAL A 308 -0.80 -11.69 26.77
N GLN A 309 -1.81 -12.13 27.54
CA GLN A 309 -1.75 -12.23 29.00
C GLN A 309 -0.69 -13.24 29.44
N LEU A 310 -0.59 -14.38 28.78
CA LEU A 310 0.40 -15.41 29.08
C LEU A 310 1.83 -14.93 28.84
N ILE A 311 2.07 -14.18 27.75
CA ILE A 311 3.38 -13.58 27.45
C ILE A 311 3.72 -12.47 28.45
N ASN A 312 2.75 -11.74 28.93
CA ASN A 312 2.85 -10.75 30.00
C ASN A 312 4.02 -9.76 29.83
N GLY A 313 4.18 -9.21 28.63
CA GLY A 313 5.18 -8.19 28.31
C GLY A 313 6.65 -8.68 28.29
N ARG A 314 6.91 -9.98 28.43
CA ARG A 314 8.27 -10.54 28.34
C ARG A 314 8.88 -10.42 26.95
N PHE A 315 8.06 -10.47 25.93
CA PHE A 315 8.40 -10.31 24.51
C PHE A 315 7.42 -9.38 23.84
N GLU A 316 7.83 -8.74 22.74
CA GLU A 316 6.90 -8.10 21.84
C GLU A 316 5.92 -9.13 21.27
N THR A 317 4.69 -8.71 21.00
CA THR A 317 3.65 -9.58 20.43
C THR A 317 3.19 -9.03 19.10
N GLU A 318 2.97 -9.90 18.11
CA GLU A 318 2.44 -9.53 16.81
C GLU A 318 1.19 -10.37 16.49
N ALA A 319 0.04 -9.72 16.25
CA ALA A 319 -1.14 -10.38 15.74
C ALA A 319 -1.09 -10.45 14.21
N SER A 320 -1.30 -11.64 13.65
CA SER A 320 -1.32 -11.92 12.22
C SER A 320 -2.53 -12.78 11.86
N GLY A 321 -3.07 -12.58 10.65
CA GLY A 321 -4.26 -13.30 10.16
C GLY A 321 -5.59 -12.56 10.45
N ASN A 322 -6.48 -12.56 9.45
CA ASN A 322 -7.82 -11.95 9.52
C ASN A 322 -7.87 -10.46 9.90
N VAL A 323 -6.79 -9.72 9.59
CA VAL A 323 -6.64 -8.29 9.89
C VAL A 323 -7.19 -7.47 8.73
N THR A 324 -8.27 -6.74 8.99
CA THR A 324 -8.92 -5.80 8.05
C THR A 324 -9.11 -4.44 8.72
N ILE A 325 -9.52 -3.43 7.96
CA ILE A 325 -9.85 -2.11 8.53
C ILE A 325 -10.99 -2.20 9.57
N ASP A 326 -11.93 -3.14 9.38
CA ASP A 326 -13.07 -3.30 10.27
C ASP A 326 -12.70 -4.07 11.55
N THR A 327 -11.69 -4.95 11.51
CA THR A 327 -11.30 -5.80 12.65
C THR A 327 -10.12 -5.24 13.45
N VAL A 328 -9.30 -4.39 12.84
CA VAL A 328 -8.02 -3.93 13.41
C VAL A 328 -8.15 -3.24 14.76
N LYS A 329 -9.23 -2.48 14.98
CA LYS A 329 -9.50 -1.81 16.26
C LYS A 329 -9.64 -2.83 17.40
N LYS A 330 -10.48 -3.84 17.20
CA LYS A 330 -10.74 -4.88 18.19
C LYS A 330 -9.48 -5.73 18.48
N ILE A 331 -8.66 -5.94 17.47
CA ILE A 331 -7.35 -6.60 17.62
C ILE A 331 -6.39 -5.72 18.44
N GLY A 332 -6.32 -4.42 18.16
CA GLY A 332 -5.47 -3.48 18.92
C GLY A 332 -5.84 -3.38 20.39
N GLU A 333 -7.12 -3.47 20.71
CA GLU A 333 -7.64 -3.45 22.09
C GLU A 333 -7.25 -4.69 22.91
N THR A 334 -6.67 -5.74 22.31
CA THR A 334 -6.18 -6.93 23.03
C THR A 334 -4.86 -6.68 23.79
N GLY A 335 -4.16 -5.60 23.49
CA GLY A 335 -2.86 -5.27 24.09
C GLY A 335 -1.67 -5.82 23.33
N VAL A 336 -1.83 -6.33 22.11
CA VAL A 336 -0.70 -6.69 21.24
C VAL A 336 0.17 -5.49 20.93
N THR A 337 1.47 -5.70 20.75
CA THR A 337 2.43 -4.64 20.40
C THR A 337 2.28 -4.23 18.94
N TYR A 338 2.15 -5.23 18.06
CA TYR A 338 2.08 -5.04 16.60
C TYR A 338 0.90 -5.81 16.01
N ILE A 339 0.45 -5.32 14.87
CA ILE A 339 -0.56 -5.99 14.03
C ILE A 339 -0.06 -5.95 12.60
N SER A 340 0.19 -7.11 11.98
CA SER A 340 0.59 -7.16 10.57
C SER A 340 -0.61 -7.40 9.65
N SER A 341 -0.70 -6.60 8.60
CA SER A 341 -1.74 -6.75 7.59
C SER A 341 -1.16 -6.84 6.18
N ILE A 342 -1.61 -7.86 5.45
CA ILE A 342 -1.28 -8.01 4.04
C ILE A 342 -1.99 -6.97 3.17
N GLN A 343 -3.13 -6.47 3.62
CA GLN A 343 -3.97 -5.53 2.86
C GLN A 343 -3.25 -4.23 2.53
N LEU A 344 -2.25 -3.82 3.33
CA LEU A 344 -1.51 -2.58 3.13
C LEU A 344 -0.72 -2.55 1.80
N VAL A 345 -0.22 -3.68 1.36
CA VAL A 345 0.72 -3.76 0.22
C VAL A 345 0.33 -4.79 -0.83
N GLN A 346 -0.65 -5.64 -0.56
CA GLN A 346 -1.08 -6.67 -1.50
C GLN A 346 -2.02 -6.07 -2.56
N THR A 347 -1.63 -6.17 -3.82
CA THR A 347 -2.39 -5.67 -4.97
C THR A 347 -3.17 -6.74 -5.73
N PHE A 348 -3.11 -8.01 -5.30
CA PHE A 348 -3.78 -9.10 -6.00
C PHE A 348 -5.21 -9.28 -5.51
N VAL A 349 -6.14 -9.28 -6.45
CA VAL A 349 -7.51 -9.75 -6.26
C VAL A 349 -7.45 -11.26 -6.06
N ASP A 350 -7.97 -11.78 -4.95
CA ASP A 350 -8.25 -13.21 -4.84
C ASP A 350 -9.33 -13.55 -5.87
N PRO A 351 -9.03 -14.34 -6.92
CA PRO A 351 -10.02 -14.66 -7.96
C PRO A 351 -11.22 -15.46 -7.44
N PHE A 352 -11.16 -15.95 -6.19
CA PHE A 352 -12.24 -16.72 -5.56
C PHE A 352 -13.07 -15.92 -4.55
N GLN A 353 -12.67 -14.70 -4.17
CA GLN A 353 -13.46 -13.82 -3.30
C GLN A 353 -13.96 -12.58 -4.05
N TRP A 354 -15.06 -12.72 -4.76
CA TRP A 354 -15.81 -11.62 -5.39
C TRP A 354 -16.57 -10.73 -4.39
N SER A 355 -16.32 -10.83 -3.10
CA SER A 355 -16.91 -9.97 -2.08
C SER A 355 -15.97 -8.80 -1.79
N ILE A 356 -16.45 -7.62 -2.07
CA ILE A 356 -16.07 -6.27 -1.69
C ILE A 356 -15.04 -6.22 -0.54
N ASN A 357 -13.76 -6.47 -0.84
CA ASN A 357 -12.68 -6.24 0.11
C ASN A 357 -11.93 -4.98 -0.37
N PRO A 358 -11.72 -3.98 0.45
CA PRO A 358 -10.99 -2.78 0.05
C PRO A 358 -9.50 -3.12 -0.09
N PHE A 359 -9.12 -3.55 -1.30
CA PHE A 359 -7.70 -3.58 -1.70
C PHE A 359 -7.16 -2.16 -1.70
N VAL A 360 -5.84 -2.02 -1.59
CA VAL A 360 -5.18 -0.73 -1.78
C VAL A 360 -5.67 -0.12 -3.10
N LYS A 361 -6.57 0.82 -3.00
CA LYS A 361 -7.01 1.60 -4.15
C LYS A 361 -5.99 2.71 -4.36
N ALA A 362 -5.39 2.75 -5.55
CA ALA A 362 -4.55 3.88 -5.92
C ALA A 362 -5.31 5.20 -5.71
N LEU A 363 -4.65 6.19 -5.11
CA LEU A 363 -5.23 7.53 -4.99
C LEU A 363 -5.19 8.19 -6.37
N ASP A 364 -6.34 8.63 -6.87
CA ASP A 364 -6.40 9.28 -8.18
C ASP A 364 -5.75 10.66 -8.13
N ILE A 365 -4.67 10.84 -8.91
CA ILE A 365 -3.88 12.06 -9.05
C ILE A 365 -3.73 12.36 -10.54
N SER A 366 -3.79 13.63 -10.94
CA SER A 366 -3.46 14.05 -12.30
C SER A 366 -2.38 15.13 -12.31
N LEU A 367 -1.59 15.15 -13.37
CA LEU A 367 -0.73 16.26 -13.75
C LEU A 367 -1.37 16.97 -14.94
N LYS A 368 -1.66 18.25 -14.81
CA LYS A 368 -2.35 19.04 -15.85
C LYS A 368 -1.45 20.15 -16.35
N ILE A 369 -1.10 20.11 -17.63
CA ILE A 369 -0.31 21.15 -18.29
C ILE A 369 -1.18 22.40 -18.48
N ASP A 370 -0.63 23.59 -18.18
CA ASP A 370 -1.22 24.88 -18.49
C ASP A 370 -1.03 25.17 -19.99
N THR A 371 -2.12 24.92 -20.75
CA THR A 371 -2.12 25.09 -22.21
C THR A 371 -2.07 26.56 -22.64
N GLU A 372 -2.48 27.50 -21.79
CA GLU A 372 -2.42 28.94 -22.14
C GLU A 372 -0.97 29.43 -22.12
N LEU A 373 -0.18 29.03 -21.12
CA LEU A 373 1.24 29.36 -21.04
C LEU A 373 2.03 28.72 -22.19
N ALA A 374 1.81 27.44 -22.46
CA ALA A 374 2.46 26.72 -23.57
C ALA A 374 2.16 27.35 -24.94
N LEU A 375 0.91 27.79 -25.18
CA LEU A 375 0.51 28.47 -26.41
C LEU A 375 1.13 29.88 -26.55
N GLN A 376 1.40 30.59 -25.45
CA GLN A 376 2.06 31.89 -25.49
C GLN A 376 3.53 31.77 -25.91
N VAL A 377 4.23 30.76 -25.42
CA VAL A 377 5.62 30.45 -25.81
C VAL A 377 5.70 30.04 -27.28
N GLY A 378 4.84 29.13 -27.73
CA GLY A 378 4.76 28.70 -29.13
C GLY A 378 4.43 29.82 -30.13
N ARG A 379 3.64 30.82 -29.74
CA ARG A 379 3.35 32.02 -30.59
C ARG A 379 4.53 32.99 -30.67
N ARG A 380 5.40 33.05 -29.67
CA ARG A 380 6.63 33.86 -29.69
C ARG A 380 7.71 33.26 -30.59
N THR A 381 7.81 31.96 -30.68
CA THR A 381 8.78 31.23 -31.51
C THR A 381 8.40 31.20 -32.98
N ASN A 382 7.10 31.29 -33.34
CA ASN A 382 6.63 31.39 -34.74
C ASN A 382 6.66 32.82 -35.33
N ARG A 383 7.17 33.80 -34.56
CA ARG A 383 7.30 35.20 -35.04
C ARG A 383 8.73 35.67 -35.12
N ALA A 384 9.71 34.80 -34.88
CA ALA A 384 11.14 34.99 -35.13
C ALA A 384 11.57 34.10 -36.30
#